data_6ab8a6462d3a287e3e6676f088a21ad7
#
_entry.id   6ab8a6462d3a287e3e6676f088a21ad7
#
_cell.length_a   1.000
_cell.length_b   1.000
_cell.length_c   1.000
_cell.angle_alpha   90.00
_cell.angle_beta   90.00
_cell.angle_gamma   90.00
#
_symmetry.space_group_name_H-M   'P 1'
#
loop_
_entity.id
_entity.type
_entity.pdbx_description
1 polymer ?
#
loop_
_entity_poly.entity_id
_entity_poly.type
_entity_poly.pdbx_seq_one_letter_code
_entity_poly.pdbx_strand_id
1 'polypeptide(L)'
;MGGVWWVYGKGPVGESPTWKAQTTVIGDISAARGPLLSGFPDGWRKLDVTSPEVADASPVAEGELVGNSAPFKAASDFILTGAAQKGGEKYGPLGLNFRPLDLFHKPRHLVIQAQQALKPEVIPGQPPPKATADPSAPTVSVVMVRDLGALRLQPALVCIFSLMTFGALVYRLHVRDKELQASRG
;
A
#
# COMPACT_ATOMS: atom_id res chain seq x y z
N MET A 1 16.94 21.98 7.43
CA MET A 1 17.34 20.56 7.23
C MET A 1 16.22 19.59 7.64
N GLY A 2 15.59 19.72 8.83
CA GLY A 2 14.58 18.78 9.33
C GLY A 2 13.35 18.58 8.43
N GLY A 3 12.81 19.64 7.83
CA GLY A 3 11.64 19.54 6.95
C GLY A 3 11.90 18.75 5.66
N VAL A 4 13.10 18.88 5.09
CA VAL A 4 13.50 18.11 3.90
C VAL A 4 13.66 16.63 4.27
N TRP A 5 14.24 16.35 5.43
CA TRP A 5 14.35 14.97 5.92
C TRP A 5 12.98 14.34 6.20
N TRP A 6 12.03 15.10 6.73
CA TRP A 6 10.67 14.60 6.95
C TRP A 6 9.96 14.22 5.65
N VAL A 7 10.10 15.03 4.60
CA VAL A 7 9.40 14.79 3.32
C VAL A 7 10.04 13.66 2.51
N TYR A 8 11.37 13.58 2.49
CA TYR A 8 12.12 12.66 1.61
C TYR A 8 12.90 11.58 2.35
N GLY A 9 13.14 11.75 3.65
CA GLY A 9 13.93 10.84 4.44
C GLY A 9 13.13 9.66 4.98
N LYS A 10 13.85 8.57 5.23
CA LYS A 10 13.36 7.41 5.96
C LYS A 10 14.05 7.38 7.32
N GLY A 11 13.32 7.12 8.39
CA GLY A 11 13.90 6.88 9.71
C GLY A 11 14.67 5.56 9.74
N PRO A 12 15.64 5.41 10.65
CA PRO A 12 16.40 4.18 10.81
C PRO A 12 15.60 3.05 11.47
N VAL A 13 14.48 3.37 12.10
CA VAL A 13 13.62 2.41 12.81
C VAL A 13 12.19 2.54 12.30
N GLY A 14 11.55 1.41 12.05
CA GLY A 14 10.17 1.31 11.57
C GLY A 14 10.05 0.32 10.42
N GLU A 15 8.84 -0.09 10.15
CA GLU A 15 8.52 -0.99 9.04
C GLU A 15 8.44 -0.22 7.72
N SER A 16 8.97 -0.84 6.67
CA SER A 16 8.80 -0.35 5.30
C SER A 16 7.35 -0.48 4.85
N PRO A 17 6.90 0.35 3.90
CA PRO A 17 5.59 0.14 3.29
C PRO A 17 5.47 -1.26 2.68
N THR A 18 4.46 -2.00 3.11
CA THR A 18 4.19 -3.38 2.66
C THR A 18 2.72 -3.55 2.30
N TRP A 19 2.42 -4.59 1.54
CA TRP A 19 1.06 -5.06 1.36
C TRP A 19 0.68 -6.00 2.50
N LYS A 20 -0.56 -5.90 2.98
CA LYS A 20 -1.13 -6.81 3.98
C LYS A 20 -2.40 -7.42 3.42
N ALA A 21 -2.50 -8.73 3.45
CA ALA A 21 -3.72 -9.43 3.07
C ALA A 21 -4.81 -9.15 4.12
N GLN A 22 -6.03 -8.89 3.65
CA GLN A 22 -7.19 -8.66 4.49
C GLN A 22 -8.15 -9.85 4.44
N THR A 23 -8.40 -10.37 3.25
CA THR A 23 -9.30 -11.50 3.06
C THR A 23 -9.05 -12.17 1.72
N THR A 24 -9.31 -13.48 1.68
CA THR A 24 -9.32 -14.29 0.45
C THR A 24 -10.75 -14.73 0.19
N VAL A 25 -11.22 -14.50 -1.03
CA VAL A 25 -12.58 -14.81 -1.48
C VAL A 25 -12.50 -15.81 -2.63
N ILE A 26 -13.26 -16.90 -2.52
CA ILE A 26 -13.36 -17.91 -3.57
C ILE A 26 -14.70 -17.73 -4.28
N GLY A 27 -14.67 -17.60 -5.60
CA GLY A 27 -15.84 -17.34 -6.44
C GLY A 27 -16.13 -15.87 -6.62
N ASP A 28 -17.40 -15.47 -6.53
CA ASP A 28 -17.82 -14.09 -6.78
C ASP A 28 -17.38 -13.16 -5.64
N ILE A 29 -16.48 -12.26 -5.97
CA ILE A 29 -15.97 -11.26 -5.02
C ILE A 29 -17.04 -10.24 -4.60
N SER A 30 -18.05 -9.99 -5.46
CA SER A 30 -19.14 -9.06 -5.14
C SER A 30 -20.05 -9.58 -4.02
N ALA A 31 -20.09 -10.90 -3.85
CA ALA A 31 -20.82 -11.56 -2.77
C ALA A 31 -20.08 -11.50 -1.40
N ALA A 32 -18.82 -11.06 -1.40
CA ALA A 32 -18.07 -10.93 -0.16
C ALA A 32 -18.66 -9.83 0.73
N ARG A 33 -18.82 -10.15 2.01
CA ARG A 33 -19.37 -9.21 2.99
C ARG A 33 -18.35 -8.11 3.28
N GLY A 34 -18.68 -6.88 2.86
CA GLY A 34 -17.88 -5.70 3.21
C GLY A 34 -18.18 -4.51 2.31
N PRO A 35 -18.24 -3.30 2.88
CA PRO A 35 -18.54 -2.08 2.11
C PRO A 35 -17.48 -1.76 1.06
N LEU A 36 -16.25 -2.28 1.22
CA LEU A 36 -15.17 -2.09 0.27
C LEU A 36 -15.40 -2.81 -1.04
N LEU A 37 -15.91 -4.06 -0.99
CA LEU A 37 -16.09 -4.96 -2.12
C LEU A 37 -17.51 -4.89 -2.71
N SER A 38 -18.42 -4.23 -2.01
CA SER A 38 -19.76 -3.98 -2.51
C SER A 38 -19.69 -3.21 -3.82
N GLY A 39 -20.26 -3.80 -4.88
CA GLY A 39 -20.24 -3.22 -6.22
C GLY A 39 -18.94 -3.40 -6.99
N PHE A 40 -18.05 -4.32 -6.57
CA PHE A 40 -16.90 -4.69 -7.41
C PHE A 40 -17.41 -5.22 -8.79
N PRO A 41 -16.85 -4.82 -9.94
CA PRO A 41 -15.62 -4.00 -10.11
C PRO A 41 -15.83 -2.47 -10.21
N ASP A 42 -17.02 -1.96 -9.95
CA ASP A 42 -17.32 -0.54 -10.11
C ASP A 42 -16.52 0.34 -9.14
N GLY A 43 -15.92 1.40 -9.68
CA GLY A 43 -15.04 2.28 -8.94
C GLY A 43 -13.63 1.71 -8.65
N TRP A 44 -13.32 0.54 -9.21
CA TRP A 44 -11.98 -0.03 -9.19
C TRP A 44 -11.26 0.22 -10.51
N ARG A 45 -10.02 0.64 -10.45
CA ARG A 45 -9.15 0.77 -11.62
C ARG A 45 -8.52 -0.59 -11.94
N LYS A 46 -8.81 -1.15 -13.11
CA LYS A 46 -8.13 -2.34 -13.58
C LYS A 46 -6.63 -2.07 -13.74
N LEU A 47 -5.81 -3.01 -13.31
CA LEU A 47 -4.38 -3.03 -13.47
C LEU A 47 -3.99 -4.21 -14.36
N ASP A 48 -2.90 -4.02 -15.09
CA ASP A 48 -2.24 -5.13 -15.77
C ASP A 48 -1.58 -6.04 -14.73
N VAL A 49 -1.68 -7.36 -14.92
CA VAL A 49 -1.07 -8.35 -14.02
C VAL A 49 0.46 -8.23 -13.99
N THR A 50 1.07 -7.62 -15.01
CA THR A 50 2.51 -7.35 -15.09
C THR A 50 2.91 -5.99 -14.51
N SER A 51 1.94 -5.21 -13.98
CA SER A 51 2.23 -3.89 -13.40
C SER A 51 3.14 -3.99 -12.19
N PRO A 52 3.98 -2.98 -11.94
CA PRO A 52 4.89 -2.98 -10.79
C PRO A 52 4.16 -3.05 -9.44
N GLU A 53 2.94 -2.52 -9.38
CA GLU A 53 2.10 -2.61 -8.18
C GLU A 53 1.67 -4.04 -7.88
N VAL A 54 1.31 -4.80 -8.90
CA VAL A 54 0.97 -6.22 -8.77
C VAL A 54 2.21 -7.03 -8.42
N ALA A 55 3.34 -6.76 -9.07
CA ALA A 55 4.60 -7.43 -8.78
C ALA A 55 5.05 -7.24 -7.32
N ASP A 56 4.86 -6.02 -6.77
CA ASP A 56 5.19 -5.70 -5.37
C ASP A 56 4.24 -6.41 -4.36
N ALA A 57 3.00 -6.69 -4.76
CA ALA A 57 1.99 -7.33 -3.92
C ALA A 57 1.94 -8.86 -4.08
N SER A 58 2.46 -9.40 -5.19
CA SER A 58 2.41 -10.84 -5.51
C SER A 58 2.95 -11.75 -4.42
N PRO A 59 4.08 -11.46 -3.75
CA PRO A 59 4.58 -12.34 -2.70
C PRO A 59 3.60 -12.48 -1.53
N VAL A 60 2.86 -11.43 -1.20
CA VAL A 60 1.84 -11.47 -0.15
C VAL A 60 0.62 -12.25 -0.61
N ALA A 61 0.20 -12.03 -1.86
CA ALA A 61 -0.91 -12.79 -2.45
C ALA A 61 -0.58 -14.29 -2.55
N GLU A 62 0.64 -14.65 -2.95
CA GLU A 62 1.10 -16.04 -2.99
C GLU A 62 1.06 -16.70 -1.60
N GLY A 63 1.46 -15.97 -0.54
CA GLY A 63 1.37 -16.46 0.83
C GLY A 63 -0.05 -16.83 1.28
N GLU A 64 -1.07 -16.16 0.73
CA GLU A 64 -2.48 -16.47 0.99
C GLU A 64 -3.07 -17.52 0.04
N LEU A 65 -2.52 -17.61 -1.17
CA LEU A 65 -2.99 -18.53 -2.21
C LEU A 65 -2.40 -19.93 -2.06
N VAL A 66 -1.20 -20.06 -1.48
CA VAL A 66 -0.44 -21.32 -1.39
C VAL A 66 -0.26 -21.76 0.06
N GLY A 67 -0.70 -22.96 0.36
CA GLY A 67 -0.53 -23.56 1.69
C GLY A 67 -1.43 -24.76 1.95
N ASN A 68 -1.30 -25.36 3.13
CA ASN A 68 -2.09 -26.55 3.48
C ASN A 68 -3.60 -26.29 3.57
N SER A 69 -3.98 -25.06 3.99
CA SER A 69 -5.39 -24.62 4.10
C SER A 69 -5.75 -23.59 3.03
N ALA A 70 -4.82 -23.26 2.14
CA ALA A 70 -5.02 -22.30 1.05
C ALA A 70 -5.67 -22.99 -0.17
N PRO A 71 -6.23 -22.18 -1.10
CA PRO A 71 -6.89 -22.71 -2.30
C PRO A 71 -5.97 -23.55 -3.20
N PHE A 72 -4.66 -23.26 -3.21
CA PHE A 72 -3.68 -23.95 -4.06
C PHE A 72 -2.55 -24.55 -3.22
N LYS A 73 -1.93 -25.62 -3.74
CA LYS A 73 -0.84 -26.31 -3.05
C LYS A 73 0.54 -25.76 -3.43
N ALA A 74 0.67 -25.25 -4.65
CA ALA A 74 1.91 -24.72 -5.18
C ALA A 74 1.67 -23.49 -6.07
N ALA A 75 2.69 -22.66 -6.21
CA ALA A 75 2.63 -21.46 -7.08
C ALA A 75 2.43 -21.81 -8.57
N SER A 76 2.76 -23.05 -8.98
CA SER A 76 2.52 -23.55 -10.33
C SER A 76 1.06 -23.94 -10.61
N ASP A 77 0.22 -23.99 -9.58
CA ASP A 77 -1.14 -24.50 -9.69
C ASP A 77 -2.15 -23.40 -10.04
N PHE A 78 -1.71 -22.13 -10.08
CA PHE A 78 -2.57 -21.01 -10.45
C PHE A 78 -1.89 -20.01 -11.40
N ILE A 79 -2.71 -19.21 -12.03
CA ILE A 79 -2.29 -18.09 -12.89
C ILE A 79 -3.06 -16.84 -12.45
N LEU A 80 -2.36 -15.71 -12.42
CA LEU A 80 -2.99 -14.42 -12.19
C LEU A 80 -3.79 -14.03 -13.44
N THR A 81 -5.09 -13.81 -13.26
CA THR A 81 -6.02 -13.50 -14.37
C THR A 81 -6.43 -12.04 -14.37
N GLY A 82 -6.33 -11.35 -13.25
CA GLY A 82 -6.71 -9.96 -13.15
C GLY A 82 -6.18 -9.28 -11.90
N ALA A 83 -6.13 -7.97 -11.97
CA ALA A 83 -5.86 -7.13 -10.82
C ALA A 83 -6.67 -5.84 -10.88
N ALA A 84 -7.08 -5.33 -9.73
CA ALA A 84 -7.81 -4.07 -9.63
C ALA A 84 -7.42 -3.31 -8.38
N GLN A 85 -7.36 -1.98 -8.49
CA GLN A 85 -6.95 -1.09 -7.41
C GLN A 85 -8.04 -0.07 -7.10
N LYS A 86 -8.21 0.24 -5.81
CA LYS A 86 -9.09 1.30 -5.33
C LYS A 86 -8.40 2.13 -4.25
N GLY A 87 -8.62 3.44 -4.27
CA GLY A 87 -8.00 4.36 -3.30
C GLY A 87 -6.57 4.76 -3.68
N GLY A 88 -5.82 5.27 -2.71
CA GLY A 88 -4.50 5.85 -2.94
C GLY A 88 -4.55 7.27 -3.49
N GLU A 89 -5.75 7.86 -3.60
CA GLU A 89 -5.93 9.25 -4.00
C GLU A 89 -5.43 10.17 -2.88
N LYS A 90 -4.70 11.19 -3.26
CA LYS A 90 -4.14 12.15 -2.33
C LYS A 90 -5.19 13.15 -1.88
N TYR A 91 -5.23 13.40 -0.58
CA TYR A 91 -6.01 14.51 -0.04
C TYR A 91 -5.13 15.76 0.01
N GLY A 92 -5.48 16.78 -0.76
CA GLY A 92 -4.92 18.11 -0.55
C GLY A 92 -5.57 18.77 0.67
N PRO A 93 -4.85 19.53 1.49
CA PRO A 93 -5.45 20.39 2.48
C PRO A 93 -6.36 21.40 1.77
N LEU A 94 -7.64 21.49 2.19
CA LEU A 94 -8.67 22.37 1.61
C LEU A 94 -9.00 22.07 0.13
N GLY A 95 -8.82 20.85 -0.36
CA GLY A 95 -9.07 20.52 -1.77
C GLY A 95 -8.04 21.10 -2.75
N LEU A 96 -6.99 21.74 -2.27
CA LEU A 96 -5.89 22.25 -3.07
C LEU A 96 -4.80 21.17 -3.19
N ASN A 97 -4.42 20.82 -4.42
CA ASN A 97 -3.32 19.91 -4.70
C ASN A 97 -1.97 20.61 -4.41
N PHE A 98 -1.62 20.73 -3.14
CA PHE A 98 -0.29 21.18 -2.72
C PHE A 98 0.69 20.04 -2.84
N ARG A 99 1.36 19.97 -3.95
CA ARG A 99 2.38 18.96 -4.30
C ARG A 99 3.63 19.13 -3.52
N PRO A 100 4.09 19.41 -2.52
CA PRO A 100 5.01 18.63 -1.70
C PRO A 100 4.44 18.14 -0.36
N LEU A 101 3.21 18.55 -0.02
CA LEU A 101 2.61 18.25 1.29
C LEU A 101 1.49 17.21 1.22
N ASP A 102 1.49 16.34 0.21
CA ASP A 102 0.56 15.21 0.09
C ASP A 102 0.84 14.15 1.17
N LEU A 103 0.67 14.54 2.42
CA LEU A 103 0.93 13.69 3.59
C LEU A 103 -0.20 12.69 3.85
N PHE A 104 -1.39 12.98 3.35
CA PHE A 104 -2.57 12.18 3.58
C PHE A 104 -3.15 11.67 2.27
N HIS A 105 -3.40 10.41 2.19
CA HIS A 105 -4.09 9.77 1.07
C HIS A 105 -5.05 8.71 1.60
N LYS A 106 -6.07 8.39 0.79
CA LYS A 106 -6.99 7.30 1.09
C LYS A 106 -6.23 5.97 1.16
N PRO A 107 -6.66 5.04 2.01
CA PRO A 107 -6.13 3.68 1.98
C PRO A 107 -6.13 3.13 0.56
N ARG A 108 -5.01 2.54 0.18
CA ARG A 108 -4.84 1.93 -1.13
C ARG A 108 -5.13 0.44 -1.01
N HIS A 109 -6.15 -0.01 -1.69
CA HIS A 109 -6.54 -1.41 -1.75
C HIS A 109 -6.19 -2.00 -3.11
N LEU A 110 -5.79 -3.26 -3.10
CA LEU A 110 -5.48 -4.04 -4.30
C LEU A 110 -6.21 -5.37 -4.20
N VAL A 111 -6.84 -5.77 -5.28
CA VAL A 111 -7.40 -7.12 -5.46
C VAL A 111 -6.58 -7.80 -6.53
N ILE A 112 -6.05 -8.98 -6.23
CA ILE A 112 -5.41 -9.86 -7.19
C ILE A 112 -6.32 -11.08 -7.38
N GLN A 113 -6.61 -11.41 -8.63
CA GLN A 113 -7.44 -12.54 -9.00
C GLN A 113 -6.57 -13.64 -9.62
N ALA A 114 -6.76 -14.84 -9.12
CA ALA A 114 -6.07 -16.04 -9.59
C ALA A 114 -7.08 -17.11 -9.95
N GLN A 115 -6.76 -17.91 -10.95
CA GLN A 115 -7.50 -19.11 -11.34
C GLN A 115 -6.57 -20.30 -11.44
N GLN A 116 -7.13 -21.49 -11.28
CA GLN A 116 -6.37 -22.74 -11.42
C GLN A 116 -5.72 -22.81 -12.80
N ALA A 117 -4.45 -23.22 -12.82
CA ALA A 117 -3.72 -23.42 -14.05
C ALA A 117 -4.06 -24.79 -14.66
N LEU A 118 -4.42 -24.81 -15.93
CA LEU A 118 -4.42 -26.02 -16.72
C LEU A 118 -2.97 -26.41 -16.99
N LYS A 119 -2.60 -27.62 -16.57
CA LYS A 119 -1.26 -28.19 -16.85
C LYS A 119 -1.27 -28.75 -18.26
N PRO A 120 -0.64 -28.08 -19.24
CA PRO A 120 -0.62 -28.59 -20.60
C PRO A 120 0.26 -29.85 -20.66
N GLU A 121 -0.10 -30.76 -21.56
CA GLU A 121 0.68 -31.95 -21.84
C GLU A 121 2.03 -31.56 -22.48
N VAL A 122 3.11 -31.98 -21.85
CA VAL A 122 4.47 -31.70 -22.33
C VAL A 122 4.81 -32.71 -23.41
N ILE A 123 4.95 -32.26 -24.65
CA ILE A 123 5.39 -33.07 -25.76
C ILE A 123 6.94 -33.08 -25.80
N PRO A 124 7.61 -34.25 -25.68
CA PRO A 124 9.07 -34.31 -25.72
C PRO A 124 9.62 -33.69 -27.02
N GLY A 125 10.60 -32.77 -26.87
CA GLY A 125 11.26 -32.10 -28.00
C GLY A 125 10.60 -30.78 -28.44
N GLN A 126 9.50 -30.36 -27.80
CA GLN A 126 8.91 -29.02 -28.00
C GLN A 126 9.08 -28.14 -26.76
N PRO A 127 9.18 -26.80 -26.92
CA PRO A 127 9.18 -25.92 -25.79
C PRO A 127 7.87 -26.11 -25.01
N PRO A 128 7.90 -26.08 -23.67
CA PRO A 128 6.70 -26.28 -22.85
C PRO A 128 5.64 -25.23 -23.21
N PRO A 129 4.40 -25.65 -23.50
CA PRO A 129 3.33 -24.71 -23.84
C PRO A 129 3.03 -23.80 -22.64
N LYS A 130 2.62 -22.56 -22.94
CA LYS A 130 2.27 -21.58 -21.89
C LYS A 130 1.06 -22.09 -21.11
N ALA A 131 1.17 -22.09 -19.78
CA ALA A 131 0.07 -22.43 -18.92
C ALA A 131 -1.10 -21.45 -19.14
N THR A 132 -2.34 -21.97 -19.15
CA THR A 132 -3.57 -21.21 -19.33
C THR A 132 -4.45 -21.38 -18.09
N ALA A 133 -5.26 -20.37 -17.79
CA ALA A 133 -6.20 -20.45 -16.68
C ALA A 133 -7.38 -21.38 -17.07
N ASP A 134 -7.89 -22.15 -16.11
CA ASP A 134 -9.07 -22.97 -16.27
C ASP A 134 -10.32 -22.11 -16.13
N PRO A 135 -11.10 -21.89 -17.21
CA PRO A 135 -12.30 -21.05 -17.13
C PRO A 135 -13.44 -21.69 -16.31
N SER A 136 -13.38 -23.00 -16.06
CA SER A 136 -14.38 -23.72 -15.27
C SER A 136 -14.10 -23.65 -13.76
N ALA A 137 -12.86 -23.36 -13.39
CA ALA A 137 -12.47 -23.24 -11.99
C ALA A 137 -12.91 -21.89 -11.38
N PRO A 138 -13.30 -21.87 -10.10
CA PRO A 138 -13.67 -20.64 -9.43
C PRO A 138 -12.48 -19.69 -9.37
N THR A 139 -12.74 -18.39 -9.58
CA THR A 139 -11.72 -17.35 -9.38
C THR A 139 -11.48 -17.17 -7.89
N VAL A 140 -10.23 -17.14 -7.50
CA VAL A 140 -9.80 -16.81 -6.14
C VAL A 140 -9.28 -15.39 -6.12
N SER A 141 -9.84 -14.56 -5.26
CA SER A 141 -9.50 -13.14 -5.16
C SER A 141 -8.87 -12.85 -3.80
N VAL A 142 -7.66 -12.32 -3.79
CA VAL A 142 -6.97 -11.85 -2.57
C VAL A 142 -7.10 -10.34 -2.48
N VAL A 143 -7.73 -9.87 -1.42
CA VAL A 143 -7.91 -8.45 -1.12
C VAL A 143 -6.82 -7.99 -0.17
N MET A 144 -6.10 -6.97 -0.56
CA MET A 144 -4.96 -6.45 0.19
C MET A 144 -5.07 -4.95 0.41
N VAL A 145 -4.44 -4.48 1.47
CA VAL A 145 -4.28 -3.06 1.78
C VAL A 145 -2.82 -2.69 1.83
N ARG A 146 -2.47 -1.51 1.32
CA ARG A 146 -1.13 -0.96 1.46
C ARG A 146 -0.96 -0.37 2.85
N ASP A 147 -0.11 -1.01 3.65
CA ASP A 147 0.39 -0.44 4.89
C ASP A 147 1.58 0.46 4.57
N LEU A 148 1.51 1.70 5.00
CA LEU A 148 2.55 2.69 4.73
C LEU A 148 3.78 2.53 5.63
N GLY A 149 3.67 1.69 6.65
CA GLY A 149 4.73 1.52 7.65
C GLY A 149 4.96 2.76 8.50
N ALA A 150 5.97 2.71 9.34
CA ALA A 150 6.28 3.74 10.32
C ALA A 150 7.57 4.53 10.03
N LEU A 151 8.26 4.29 8.91
CA LEU A 151 9.57 4.90 8.63
C LEU A 151 9.54 6.44 8.58
N ARG A 152 8.39 7.05 8.25
CA ARG A 152 8.24 8.50 8.17
C ARG A 152 7.84 9.17 9.49
N LEU A 153 7.42 8.39 10.47
CA LEU A 153 6.97 8.91 11.77
C LEU A 153 8.11 9.57 12.53
N GLN A 154 9.29 8.96 12.57
CA GLN A 154 10.45 9.49 13.29
C GLN A 154 10.92 10.84 12.77
N PRO A 155 11.18 11.03 11.45
CA PRO A 155 11.51 12.35 10.92
C PRO A 155 10.45 13.41 11.24
N ALA A 156 9.17 13.05 11.20
CA ALA A 156 8.08 13.95 11.55
C ALA A 156 8.14 14.38 13.01
N LEU A 157 8.30 13.44 13.94
CA LEU A 157 8.41 13.73 15.37
C LEU A 157 9.63 14.59 15.70
N VAL A 158 10.79 14.31 15.11
CA VAL A 158 12.01 15.11 15.28
C VAL A 158 11.78 16.54 14.77
N CYS A 159 11.15 16.70 13.62
CA CYS A 159 10.83 18.02 13.05
C CYS A 159 9.90 18.82 13.97
N ILE A 160 8.82 18.21 14.47
CA ILE A 160 7.87 18.85 15.39
C ILE A 160 8.55 19.24 16.70
N PHE A 161 9.33 18.32 17.30
CA PHE A 161 10.04 18.59 18.55
C PHE A 161 11.06 19.71 18.39
N SER A 162 11.84 19.72 17.31
CA SER A 162 12.79 20.79 17.00
C SER A 162 12.10 22.14 16.85
N LEU A 163 10.94 22.17 16.16
CA LEU A 163 10.16 23.39 15.96
C LEU A 163 9.62 23.93 17.29
N MET A 164 9.10 23.06 18.16
CA MET A 164 8.62 23.43 19.49
C MET A 164 9.74 23.99 20.37
N THR A 165 10.89 23.30 20.37
CA THR A 165 12.06 23.74 21.14
C THR A 165 12.58 25.10 20.65
N PHE A 166 12.70 25.27 19.33
CA PHE A 166 13.10 26.54 18.73
C PHE A 166 12.11 27.67 19.09
N GLY A 167 10.80 27.41 18.97
CA GLY A 167 9.78 28.40 19.34
C GLY A 167 9.86 28.82 20.80
N ALA A 168 10.05 27.86 21.72
CA ALA A 168 10.21 28.13 23.14
C ALA A 168 11.47 28.97 23.44
N LEU A 169 12.59 28.66 22.79
CA LEU A 169 13.83 29.44 22.94
C LEU A 169 13.70 30.86 22.42
N VAL A 170 13.11 31.03 21.24
CA VAL A 170 12.83 32.36 20.66
C VAL A 170 11.93 33.17 21.56
N TYR A 171 10.87 32.56 22.09
CA TYR A 171 9.97 33.22 23.04
C TYR A 171 10.70 33.68 24.32
N ARG A 172 11.52 32.81 24.90
CA ARG A 172 12.32 33.17 26.09
C ARG A 172 13.31 34.29 25.82
N LEU A 173 13.97 34.29 24.67
CA LEU A 173 14.86 35.37 24.26
C LEU A 173 14.10 36.69 24.11
N HIS A 174 12.95 36.65 23.47
CA HIS A 174 12.11 37.84 23.28
C HIS A 174 11.64 38.45 24.61
N VAL A 175 11.20 37.62 25.58
CA VAL A 175 10.82 38.08 26.91
C VAL A 175 12.01 38.71 27.63
N ARG A 176 13.18 38.07 27.59
CA ARG A 176 14.40 38.58 28.21
C ARG A 176 14.86 39.91 27.61
N ASP A 177 14.78 40.05 26.29
CA ASP A 177 15.13 41.31 25.62
C ASP A 177 14.21 42.45 26.04
N LYS A 178 12.90 42.20 26.19
CA LYS A 178 11.95 43.19 26.72
C LYS A 178 12.28 43.62 28.15
N GLU A 179 12.62 42.68 29.02
CA GLU A 179 13.01 42.96 30.40
C GLU A 179 14.28 43.83 30.48
N LEU A 180 15.27 43.52 29.63
CA LEU A 180 16.53 44.29 29.54
C LEU A 180 16.29 45.70 28.99
N GLN A 181 15.37 45.88 28.03
CA GLN A 181 14.98 47.20 27.54
C GLN A 181 14.28 48.02 28.61
N ALA A 182 13.34 47.42 29.36
CA ALA A 182 12.63 48.08 30.44
C ALA A 182 13.53 48.51 31.63
N SER A 183 14.64 47.80 31.85
CA SER A 183 15.59 48.13 32.92
C SER A 183 16.60 49.22 32.51
N ARG A 184 16.68 49.63 31.25
CA ARG A 184 17.60 50.68 30.74
C ARG A 184 16.93 52.04 30.51
N GLY A 185 15.60 52.12 30.53
CA GLY A 185 14.81 53.35 30.48
C GLY A 185 14.38 53.80 31.85
#